data_5b6e1b6638f41b4661823dafb22f264c
#
_entry.id   5b6e1b6638f41b4661823dafb22f264c
#
_cell.length_a   1.000
_cell.length_b   1.000
_cell.length_c   1.000
_cell.angle_alpha   90.00
_cell.angle_beta   90.00
_cell.angle_gamma   90.00
#
_symmetry.space_group_name_H-M   'P 1'
#
loop_
_entity.id
_entity.type
_entity.pdbx_description
1 polymer ?
#
loop_
_entity_poly.entity_id
_entity_poly.type
_entity_poly.pdbx_seq_one_letter_code
_entity_poly.pdbx_strand_id
1 'polypeptide(L)'
;MPDSQATPRIVLASSSPSRLSILRSAGVEPVVQVSGVDEDAAMQRLIDEAASQGRTPTPAEKVCHLAKAKANAVLEDGLQLGEGDVLIGGDSMLLLDGELQGKPHTAEETVRRWQQQRGKRAELITGHAIYHDGHWFEGSSATSVFFADASDKDIEAYAASGEPWGCAGAFTLEALGGWFIDRIEGDPSSVIGLSLPLVRQALEHFGLSVSDFWNR
;
A
#
# COMPACT_ATOMS: atom_id res chain seq x y z
N MET A 1 -23.22 35.59 -4.28
CA MET A 1 -21.92 34.95 -4.54
C MET A 1 -22.14 33.48 -4.29
N PRO A 2 -21.94 32.57 -5.25
CA PRO A 2 -21.92 31.15 -4.89
C PRO A 2 -20.71 30.96 -3.95
N ASP A 3 -20.97 30.33 -2.80
CA ASP A 3 -19.93 29.92 -1.87
C ASP A 3 -18.84 29.19 -2.67
N SER A 4 -17.61 29.64 -2.55
CA SER A 4 -16.44 28.94 -3.04
C SER A 4 -16.32 27.64 -2.23
N GLN A 5 -17.08 26.60 -2.62
CA GLN A 5 -16.84 25.25 -2.08
C GLN A 5 -15.40 24.91 -2.34
N ALA A 6 -14.63 24.71 -1.29
CA ALA A 6 -13.25 24.28 -1.41
C ALA A 6 -13.22 22.97 -2.20
N THR A 7 -12.33 22.85 -3.16
CA THR A 7 -12.15 21.60 -3.93
C THR A 7 -11.77 20.47 -2.95
N PRO A 8 -12.49 19.34 -2.98
CA PRO A 8 -12.20 18.23 -2.08
C PRO A 8 -10.79 17.68 -2.32
N ARG A 9 -10.13 17.24 -1.27
CA ARG A 9 -8.74 16.78 -1.32
C ARG A 9 -8.64 15.31 -0.94
N ILE A 10 -7.67 14.62 -1.52
CA ILE A 10 -7.19 13.34 -1.01
C ILE A 10 -6.04 13.63 -0.04
N VAL A 11 -6.13 13.11 1.17
CA VAL A 11 -5.04 13.06 2.14
C VAL A 11 -4.47 11.66 2.15
N LEU A 12 -3.17 11.52 1.93
CA LEU A 12 -2.46 10.24 1.90
C LEU A 12 -1.70 10.04 3.21
N ALA A 13 -2.17 9.12 4.06
CA ALA A 13 -1.52 8.73 5.31
C ALA A 13 -0.36 7.75 5.05
N SER A 14 0.65 8.18 4.31
CA SER A 14 1.76 7.30 3.91
C SER A 14 3.02 8.09 3.55
N SER A 15 4.18 7.58 3.95
CA SER A 15 5.49 8.06 3.51
C SER A 15 5.98 7.41 2.21
N SER A 16 5.19 6.50 1.59
CA SER A 16 5.60 5.76 0.40
C SER A 16 5.66 6.66 -0.84
N PRO A 17 6.83 6.84 -1.48
CA PRO A 17 6.94 7.58 -2.73
C PRO A 17 6.12 6.95 -3.87
N SER A 18 6.04 5.62 -3.91
CA SER A 18 5.28 4.89 -4.94
C SER A 18 3.78 5.19 -4.85
N ARG A 19 3.19 5.20 -3.65
CA ARG A 19 1.78 5.56 -3.45
C ARG A 19 1.48 7.00 -3.88
N LEU A 20 2.38 7.92 -3.52
CA LEU A 20 2.29 9.32 -3.97
C LEU A 20 2.35 9.43 -5.49
N SER A 21 3.29 8.71 -6.12
CA SER A 21 3.47 8.70 -7.58
C SER A 21 2.24 8.15 -8.31
N ILE A 22 1.58 7.10 -7.77
CA ILE A 22 0.34 6.56 -8.34
C ILE A 22 -0.75 7.64 -8.40
N LEU A 23 -1.01 8.32 -7.30
CA LEU A 23 -2.04 9.37 -7.25
C LEU A 23 -1.72 10.52 -8.21
N ARG A 24 -0.47 10.97 -8.25
CA ARG A 24 -0.01 12.02 -9.18
C ARG A 24 -0.19 11.60 -10.64
N SER A 25 0.21 10.37 -10.98
CA SER A 25 0.05 9.83 -12.34
C SER A 25 -1.42 9.65 -12.72
N ALA A 26 -2.30 9.45 -11.73
CA ALA A 26 -3.74 9.40 -11.90
C ALA A 26 -4.43 10.79 -11.91
N GLY A 27 -3.66 11.87 -11.92
CA GLY A 27 -4.17 13.25 -11.99
C GLY A 27 -4.61 13.84 -10.65
N VAL A 28 -4.15 13.28 -9.53
CA VAL A 28 -4.49 13.76 -8.18
C VAL A 28 -3.23 14.20 -7.45
N GLU A 29 -3.20 15.44 -6.95
CA GLU A 29 -2.14 15.91 -6.04
C GLU A 29 -2.62 15.75 -4.59
N PRO A 30 -2.19 14.71 -3.86
CA PRO A 30 -2.65 14.51 -2.50
C PRO A 30 -1.91 15.39 -1.50
N VAL A 31 -2.56 15.69 -0.39
CA VAL A 31 -1.88 16.17 0.81
C VAL A 31 -1.24 14.97 1.50
N VAL A 32 0.09 14.97 1.64
CA VAL A 32 0.80 13.89 2.32
C VAL A 32 0.89 14.19 3.82
N GLN A 33 0.37 13.26 4.63
CA GLN A 33 0.47 13.32 6.09
C GLN A 33 1.01 11.99 6.60
N VAL A 34 2.25 12.00 7.12
CA VAL A 34 2.89 10.77 7.62
C VAL A 34 2.43 10.49 9.04
N SER A 35 2.00 9.25 9.29
CA SER A 35 1.64 8.79 10.63
C SER A 35 2.88 8.35 11.43
N GLY A 36 2.86 8.60 12.73
CA GLY A 36 3.86 8.08 13.68
C GLY A 36 3.50 6.71 14.27
N VAL A 37 2.70 5.90 13.57
CA VAL A 37 2.20 4.63 14.09
C VAL A 37 3.33 3.61 14.32
N ASP A 38 3.29 2.95 15.49
CA ASP A 38 4.08 1.76 15.77
C ASP A 38 3.41 0.54 15.11
N GLU A 39 3.93 0.17 13.92
CA GLU A 39 3.36 -0.91 13.10
C GLU A 39 3.49 -2.28 13.79
N ASP A 40 4.58 -2.52 14.53
CA ASP A 40 4.78 -3.78 15.25
C ASP A 40 3.77 -3.91 16.40
N ALA A 41 3.59 -2.86 17.19
CA ALA A 41 2.58 -2.85 18.23
C ALA A 41 1.15 -2.96 17.69
N ALA A 42 0.85 -2.34 16.55
CA ALA A 42 -0.45 -2.48 15.89
C ALA A 42 -0.68 -3.91 15.41
N MET A 43 0.31 -4.54 14.77
CA MET A 43 0.23 -5.93 14.33
C MET A 43 0.05 -6.89 15.49
N GLN A 44 0.79 -6.67 16.61
CA GLN A 44 0.68 -7.53 17.77
C GLN A 44 -0.74 -7.48 18.38
N ARG A 45 -1.36 -6.31 18.47
CA ARG A 45 -2.76 -6.18 18.93
C ARG A 45 -3.73 -7.01 18.08
N LEU A 46 -3.59 -6.98 16.76
CA LEU A 46 -4.43 -7.79 15.86
C LEU A 46 -4.23 -9.29 16.10
N ILE A 47 -2.97 -9.71 16.29
CA ILE A 47 -2.64 -11.13 16.56
C ILE A 47 -3.24 -11.59 17.88
N ASP A 48 -3.12 -10.80 18.94
CA ASP A 48 -3.62 -11.12 20.27
C ASP A 48 -5.17 -11.18 20.27
N GLU A 49 -5.83 -10.23 19.59
CA GLU A 49 -7.28 -10.23 19.43
C GLU A 49 -7.76 -11.48 18.69
N ALA A 50 -7.15 -11.81 17.55
CA ALA A 50 -7.50 -12.99 16.80
C ALA A 50 -7.26 -14.28 17.61
N ALA A 51 -6.14 -14.36 18.34
CA ALA A 51 -5.82 -15.49 19.20
C ALA A 51 -6.87 -15.68 20.33
N SER A 52 -7.38 -14.58 20.90
CA SER A 52 -8.46 -14.64 21.89
C SER A 52 -9.76 -15.25 21.36
N GLN A 53 -9.95 -15.18 20.03
CA GLN A 53 -11.05 -15.77 19.28
C GLN A 53 -10.73 -17.18 18.74
N GLY A 54 -9.55 -17.75 19.05
CA GLY A 54 -9.10 -19.05 18.57
C GLY A 54 -8.75 -19.10 17.09
N ARG A 55 -8.40 -17.97 16.46
CA ARG A 55 -8.05 -17.89 15.04
C ARG A 55 -6.71 -17.17 14.79
N THR A 56 -6.22 -17.28 13.58
CA THR A 56 -5.06 -16.52 13.10
C THR A 56 -5.54 -15.48 12.08
N PRO A 57 -5.04 -14.22 12.12
CA PRO A 57 -5.40 -13.23 11.13
C PRO A 57 -4.92 -13.63 9.73
N THR A 58 -5.78 -13.44 8.74
CA THR A 58 -5.43 -13.63 7.34
C THR A 58 -4.45 -12.56 6.85
N PRO A 59 -3.70 -12.80 5.75
CA PRO A 59 -2.87 -11.77 5.13
C PRO A 59 -3.63 -10.47 4.82
N ALA A 60 -4.85 -10.57 4.30
CA ALA A 60 -5.71 -9.43 3.99
C ALA A 60 -6.07 -8.62 5.25
N GLU A 61 -6.45 -9.28 6.34
CA GLU A 61 -6.74 -8.61 7.62
C GLU A 61 -5.51 -7.85 8.14
N LYS A 62 -4.31 -8.43 8.02
CA LYS A 62 -3.07 -7.79 8.48
C LYS A 62 -2.78 -6.48 7.75
N VAL A 63 -2.82 -6.49 6.41
CA VAL A 63 -2.55 -5.27 5.63
C VAL A 63 -3.65 -4.22 5.79
N CYS A 64 -4.92 -4.61 5.89
CA CYS A 64 -6.02 -3.67 6.16
C CYS A 64 -5.90 -3.06 7.56
N HIS A 65 -5.54 -3.86 8.57
CA HIS A 65 -5.35 -3.37 9.93
C HIS A 65 -4.24 -2.33 10.03
N LEU A 66 -3.09 -2.58 9.39
CA LEU A 66 -1.99 -1.60 9.35
C LEU A 66 -2.37 -0.35 8.54
N ALA A 67 -3.08 -0.51 7.42
CA ALA A 67 -3.59 0.61 6.65
C ALA A 67 -4.50 1.51 7.49
N LYS A 68 -5.43 0.90 8.26
CA LYS A 68 -6.32 1.61 9.18
C LYS A 68 -5.59 2.26 10.34
N ALA A 69 -4.63 1.56 10.95
CA ALA A 69 -3.82 2.12 12.03
C ALA A 69 -3.07 3.38 11.58
N LYS A 70 -2.50 3.38 10.37
CA LYS A 70 -1.84 4.56 9.79
C LYS A 70 -2.79 5.73 9.58
N ALA A 71 -3.97 5.49 9.02
CA ALA A 71 -4.96 6.54 8.81
C ALA A 71 -5.52 7.07 10.14
N ASN A 72 -5.81 6.20 11.10
CA ASN A 72 -6.28 6.60 12.43
C ASN A 72 -5.26 7.50 13.15
N ALA A 73 -3.96 7.14 13.12
CA ALA A 73 -2.94 7.94 13.76
C ALA A 73 -2.89 9.37 13.22
N VAL A 74 -3.08 9.56 11.91
CA VAL A 74 -3.15 10.89 11.30
C VAL A 74 -4.39 11.67 11.77
N LEU A 75 -5.55 11.01 11.97
CA LEU A 75 -6.73 11.65 12.54
C LEU A 75 -6.53 12.03 14.01
N GLU A 76 -5.91 11.15 14.80
CA GLU A 76 -5.60 11.36 16.21
C GLU A 76 -4.56 12.49 16.42
N ASP A 77 -3.63 12.67 15.47
CA ASP A 77 -2.66 13.78 15.44
C ASP A 77 -3.31 15.13 15.11
N GLY A 78 -4.63 15.18 14.96
CA GLY A 78 -5.41 16.42 14.81
C GLY A 78 -5.58 16.89 13.37
N LEU A 79 -5.45 15.99 12.37
CA LEU A 79 -5.80 16.32 10.99
C LEU A 79 -7.24 16.84 10.90
N GLN A 80 -7.41 18.02 10.32
CA GLN A 80 -8.72 18.58 10.01
C GLN A 80 -9.05 18.31 8.54
N LEU A 81 -10.06 17.47 8.31
CA LEU A 81 -10.64 17.22 7.00
C LEU A 81 -11.74 18.26 6.72
N GLY A 82 -11.71 18.86 5.54
CA GLY A 82 -12.77 19.71 5.02
C GLY A 82 -13.94 18.88 4.48
N GLU A 83 -15.01 19.57 4.12
CA GLU A 83 -16.15 18.94 3.43
C GLU A 83 -15.68 18.30 2.12
N GLY A 84 -16.02 17.02 1.93
CA GLY A 84 -15.63 16.24 0.76
C GLY A 84 -14.20 15.66 0.79
N ASP A 85 -13.36 16.03 1.76
CA ASP A 85 -12.01 15.46 1.87
C ASP A 85 -12.05 13.95 2.19
N VAL A 86 -11.06 13.22 1.66
CA VAL A 86 -10.91 11.77 1.85
C VAL A 86 -9.51 11.46 2.36
N LEU A 87 -9.41 10.68 3.43
CA LEU A 87 -8.14 10.19 3.96
C LEU A 87 -7.91 8.75 3.53
N ILE A 88 -6.71 8.44 3.00
CA ILE A 88 -6.33 7.11 2.52
C ILE A 88 -5.12 6.61 3.30
N GLY A 89 -5.29 5.50 4.02
CA GLY A 89 -4.22 4.67 4.55
C GLY A 89 -3.99 3.45 3.68
N GLY A 90 -2.74 2.99 3.61
CA GLY A 90 -2.39 1.80 2.83
C GLY A 90 -1.20 1.06 3.42
N ASP A 91 -1.24 -0.27 3.31
CA ASP A 91 -0.12 -1.14 3.65
C ASP A 91 0.00 -2.27 2.64
N SER A 92 1.23 -2.78 2.41
CA SER A 92 1.48 -3.83 1.42
C SER A 92 2.45 -4.87 1.96
N MET A 93 2.18 -6.15 1.66
CA MET A 93 3.05 -7.28 1.98
C MET A 93 3.05 -8.29 0.83
N LEU A 94 4.19 -8.97 0.63
CA LEU A 94 4.31 -10.08 -0.31
C LEU A 94 4.09 -11.40 0.42
N LEU A 95 3.17 -12.22 -0.08
CA LEU A 95 2.98 -13.59 0.37
C LEU A 95 3.73 -14.55 -0.57
N LEU A 96 4.80 -15.16 -0.07
CA LEU A 96 5.61 -16.14 -0.78
C LEU A 96 5.68 -17.42 0.04
N ASP A 97 5.32 -18.56 -0.55
CA ASP A 97 5.40 -19.90 0.08
C ASP A 97 4.71 -19.97 1.48
N GLY A 98 3.65 -19.17 1.68
CA GLY A 98 2.90 -19.10 2.96
C GLY A 98 3.48 -18.08 3.96
N GLU A 99 4.57 -17.40 3.65
CA GLU A 99 5.23 -16.42 4.49
C GLU A 99 4.95 -14.99 4.00
N LEU A 100 4.54 -14.10 4.92
CA LEU A 100 4.35 -12.68 4.63
C LEU A 100 5.67 -11.93 4.81
N GLN A 101 6.05 -11.17 3.78
CA GLN A 101 7.26 -10.38 3.74
C GLN A 101 6.93 -8.89 3.56
N GLY A 102 7.37 -8.09 4.51
CA GLY A 102 7.36 -6.62 4.42
C GLY A 102 8.57 -6.08 3.65
N LYS A 103 9.09 -4.93 4.10
CA LYS A 103 10.28 -4.27 3.54
C LYS A 103 11.56 -4.99 3.98
N PRO A 104 12.58 -5.15 3.11
CA PRO A 104 13.86 -5.78 3.48
C PRO A 104 14.79 -4.87 4.30
N HIS A 105 14.74 -3.55 4.08
CA HIS A 105 15.55 -2.51 4.72
C HIS A 105 17.06 -2.54 4.46
N THR A 106 17.64 -3.67 4.04
CA THR A 106 19.07 -3.81 3.77
C THR A 106 19.36 -4.53 2.44
N ALA A 107 20.57 -4.39 1.91
CA ALA A 107 21.01 -5.09 0.71
C ALA A 107 21.07 -6.61 0.94
N GLU A 108 21.59 -7.04 2.08
CA GLU A 108 21.75 -8.46 2.43
C GLU A 108 20.39 -9.17 2.48
N GLU A 109 19.42 -8.56 3.14
CA GLU A 109 18.06 -9.10 3.22
C GLU A 109 17.38 -9.09 1.85
N THR A 110 17.63 -8.08 1.03
CA THR A 110 17.16 -8.03 -0.36
C THR A 110 17.70 -9.19 -1.18
N VAL A 111 19.00 -9.45 -1.13
CA VAL A 111 19.63 -10.58 -1.84
C VAL A 111 19.03 -11.89 -1.38
N ARG A 112 18.90 -12.10 -0.06
CA ARG A 112 18.32 -13.32 0.51
C ARG A 112 16.89 -13.57 0.00
N ARG A 113 16.05 -12.53 -0.04
CA ARG A 113 14.68 -12.63 -0.52
C ARG A 113 14.62 -12.92 -2.02
N TRP A 114 15.44 -12.23 -2.82
CA TRP A 114 15.49 -12.46 -4.25
C TRP A 114 15.95 -13.88 -4.62
N GLN A 115 16.91 -14.45 -3.89
CA GLN A 115 17.31 -15.85 -4.04
C GLN A 115 16.16 -16.83 -3.74
N GLN A 116 15.23 -16.45 -2.86
CA GLN A 116 14.06 -17.26 -2.56
C GLN A 116 12.91 -17.09 -3.56
N GLN A 117 12.72 -15.88 -4.09
CA GLN A 117 11.55 -15.54 -4.92
C GLN A 117 11.79 -15.66 -6.43
N ARG A 118 13.04 -15.61 -6.92
CA ARG A 118 13.35 -15.74 -8.35
C ARG A 118 12.74 -17.01 -8.94
N GLY A 119 12.17 -16.89 -10.15
CA GLY A 119 11.50 -17.98 -10.85
C GLY A 119 10.20 -18.44 -10.23
N LYS A 120 9.70 -17.78 -9.18
CA LYS A 120 8.46 -18.16 -8.49
C LYS A 120 7.31 -17.19 -8.74
N ARG A 121 6.11 -17.67 -8.41
CA ARG A 121 4.91 -16.86 -8.24
C ARG A 121 4.74 -16.51 -6.76
N ALA A 122 4.41 -15.27 -6.48
CA ALA A 122 3.99 -14.80 -5.17
C ALA A 122 2.72 -13.95 -5.30
N GLU A 123 2.12 -13.56 -4.18
CA GLU A 123 0.99 -12.62 -4.16
C GLU A 123 1.38 -11.35 -3.41
N LEU A 124 1.33 -10.20 -4.09
CA LEU A 124 1.38 -8.93 -3.40
C LEU A 124 -0.02 -8.55 -2.94
N ILE A 125 -0.17 -8.33 -1.64
CA ILE A 125 -1.43 -7.99 -1.00
C ILE A 125 -1.32 -6.58 -0.47
N THR A 126 -2.20 -5.69 -0.94
CA THR A 126 -2.27 -4.29 -0.50
C THR A 126 -3.61 -4.02 0.16
N GLY A 127 -3.57 -3.65 1.43
CA GLY A 127 -4.72 -3.22 2.22
C GLY A 127 -4.92 -1.72 2.15
N HIS A 128 -6.18 -1.31 2.18
CA HIS A 128 -6.61 0.08 2.15
C HIS A 128 -7.60 0.32 3.26
N ALA A 129 -7.47 1.46 3.92
CA ALA A 129 -8.47 2.02 4.82
C ALA A 129 -8.73 3.46 4.38
N ILE A 130 -9.95 3.73 3.97
CA ILE A 130 -10.36 5.01 3.39
C ILE A 130 -11.45 5.60 4.27
N TYR A 131 -11.23 6.82 4.72
CA TYR A 131 -12.13 7.52 5.64
C TYR A 131 -12.72 8.77 4.99
N HIS A 132 -14.02 8.95 5.16
CA HIS A 132 -14.74 10.13 4.72
C HIS A 132 -15.94 10.37 5.66
N ASP A 133 -16.08 11.58 6.15
CA ASP A 133 -17.24 12.06 6.94
C ASP A 133 -17.72 11.07 8.02
N GLY A 134 -16.83 10.60 8.88
CA GLY A 134 -17.15 9.66 9.97
C GLY A 134 -17.24 8.19 9.55
N HIS A 135 -17.14 7.86 8.28
CA HIS A 135 -17.31 6.51 7.75
C HIS A 135 -16.01 5.92 7.22
N TRP A 136 -15.86 4.60 7.38
CA TRP A 136 -14.72 3.84 6.88
C TRP A 136 -15.13 2.91 5.74
N PHE A 137 -14.27 2.85 4.72
CA PHE A 137 -14.25 1.77 3.74
C PHE A 137 -12.91 1.04 3.86
N GLU A 138 -12.96 -0.27 4.07
CA GLU A 138 -11.77 -1.12 4.20
C GLU A 138 -11.82 -2.21 3.13
N GLY A 139 -10.67 -2.48 2.51
CA GLY A 139 -10.56 -3.52 1.50
C GLY A 139 -9.13 -3.84 1.14
N SER A 140 -8.90 -4.98 0.54
CA SER A 140 -7.59 -5.40 0.05
C SER A 140 -7.64 -5.85 -1.40
N SER A 141 -6.54 -5.65 -2.10
CA SER A 141 -6.28 -6.20 -3.43
C SER A 141 -5.13 -7.18 -3.35
N ALA A 142 -5.31 -8.37 -3.92
CA ALA A 142 -4.26 -9.38 -4.05
C ALA A 142 -3.95 -9.59 -5.53
N THR A 143 -2.67 -9.45 -5.90
CA THR A 143 -2.21 -9.56 -7.28
C THR A 143 -1.06 -10.55 -7.35
N SER A 144 -1.17 -11.52 -8.25
CA SER A 144 -0.09 -12.49 -8.51
C SER A 144 1.04 -11.83 -9.28
N VAL A 145 2.25 -12.00 -8.78
CA VAL A 145 3.50 -11.53 -9.37
C VAL A 145 4.34 -12.75 -9.74
N PHE A 146 4.83 -12.81 -10.96
CA PHE A 146 5.68 -13.89 -11.46
C PHE A 146 7.09 -13.32 -11.66
N PHE A 147 8.00 -13.75 -10.81
CA PHE A 147 9.39 -13.29 -10.82
C PHE A 147 10.19 -14.04 -11.88
N ALA A 148 11.01 -13.31 -12.63
CA ALA A 148 12.01 -13.89 -13.51
C ALA A 148 13.06 -14.67 -12.68
N ASP A 149 13.71 -15.66 -13.32
CA ASP A 149 14.86 -16.35 -12.74
C ASP A 149 16.14 -15.50 -12.90
N ALA A 150 16.19 -14.40 -12.16
CA ALA A 150 17.28 -13.43 -12.22
C ALA A 150 18.60 -14.05 -11.75
N SER A 151 19.71 -13.67 -12.41
CA SER A 151 21.06 -14.12 -12.03
C SER A 151 21.51 -13.52 -10.68
N ASP A 152 22.42 -14.21 -9.98
CA ASP A 152 22.99 -13.69 -8.73
C ASP A 152 23.64 -12.32 -8.94
N LYS A 153 24.32 -12.10 -10.08
CA LYS A 153 24.91 -10.82 -10.45
C LYS A 153 23.87 -9.70 -10.54
N ASP A 154 22.71 -9.96 -11.15
CA ASP A 154 21.67 -8.96 -11.30
C ASP A 154 20.97 -8.70 -9.97
N ILE A 155 20.75 -9.74 -9.16
CA ILE A 155 20.20 -9.64 -7.80
C ILE A 155 21.10 -8.77 -6.91
N GLU A 156 22.42 -9.01 -6.91
CA GLU A 156 23.38 -8.22 -6.15
C GLU A 156 23.41 -6.75 -6.60
N ALA A 157 23.41 -6.52 -7.93
CA ALA A 157 23.37 -5.17 -8.48
C ALA A 157 22.07 -4.43 -8.14
N TYR A 158 20.93 -5.12 -8.21
CA TYR A 158 19.65 -4.56 -7.84
C TYR A 158 19.58 -4.25 -6.34
N ALA A 159 20.01 -5.17 -5.49
CA ALA A 159 20.08 -4.95 -4.05
C ALA A 159 20.98 -3.75 -3.69
N ALA A 160 22.13 -3.61 -4.36
CA ALA A 160 23.07 -2.51 -4.14
C ALA A 160 22.53 -1.14 -4.58
N SER A 161 21.51 -1.09 -5.46
CA SER A 161 20.89 0.17 -5.88
C SER A 161 20.15 0.90 -4.76
N GLY A 162 19.77 0.19 -3.71
CA GLY A 162 18.94 0.73 -2.60
C GLY A 162 17.44 0.84 -2.93
N GLU A 163 17.05 0.73 -4.20
CA GLU A 163 15.65 0.86 -4.62
C GLU A 163 14.70 -0.11 -3.89
N PRO A 164 15.00 -1.42 -3.77
CA PRO A 164 14.09 -2.39 -3.16
C PRO A 164 13.96 -2.29 -1.64
N TRP A 165 14.84 -1.57 -0.95
CA TRP A 165 14.91 -1.61 0.52
C TRP A 165 13.64 -1.11 1.22
N GLY A 166 12.98 -0.14 0.60
CA GLY A 166 11.73 0.45 1.11
C GLY A 166 10.45 -0.19 0.56
N CYS A 167 10.55 -1.30 -0.20
CA CYS A 167 9.44 -1.90 -0.91
C CYS A 167 9.05 -3.26 -0.33
N ALA A 168 7.75 -3.49 -0.14
CA ALA A 168 7.24 -4.80 0.25
C ALA A 168 7.62 -5.87 -0.79
N GLY A 169 8.13 -7.01 -0.33
CA GLY A 169 8.63 -8.07 -1.21
C GLY A 169 9.93 -7.73 -1.93
N ALA A 170 10.63 -6.68 -1.52
CA ALA A 170 11.95 -6.31 -2.06
C ALA A 170 11.97 -6.03 -3.57
N PHE A 171 10.90 -5.49 -4.15
CA PHE A 171 10.87 -5.12 -5.58
C PHE A 171 9.98 -3.90 -5.85
N THR A 172 10.20 -3.28 -7.01
CA THR A 172 9.31 -2.31 -7.65
C THR A 172 8.79 -2.89 -8.96
N LEU A 173 7.57 -2.53 -9.36
CA LEU A 173 7.06 -2.87 -10.69
C LEU A 173 7.42 -1.78 -11.70
N GLU A 174 7.43 -0.53 -11.25
CA GLU A 174 7.49 0.69 -12.06
C GLU A 174 8.92 1.23 -12.29
N ALA A 175 9.95 0.56 -11.73
CA ALA A 175 11.33 1.04 -11.81
C ALA A 175 12.31 -0.11 -12.11
N LEU A 176 13.50 -0.17 -11.49
CA LEU A 176 14.53 -1.19 -11.81
C LEU A 176 14.04 -2.62 -11.59
N GLY A 177 13.23 -2.85 -10.54
CA GLY A 177 12.67 -4.17 -10.25
C GLY A 177 11.79 -4.72 -11.38
N GLY A 178 11.20 -3.84 -12.19
CA GLY A 178 10.37 -4.23 -13.34
C GLY A 178 11.09 -5.11 -14.37
N TRP A 179 12.44 -5.03 -14.48
CA TRP A 179 13.22 -5.91 -15.34
C TRP A 179 13.14 -7.39 -14.96
N PHE A 180 12.76 -7.67 -13.71
CA PHE A 180 12.76 -9.00 -13.13
C PHE A 180 11.34 -9.51 -12.82
N ILE A 181 10.31 -8.87 -13.41
CA ILE A 181 8.92 -9.30 -13.33
C ILE A 181 8.47 -9.75 -14.72
N ASP A 182 8.26 -11.05 -14.90
CA ASP A 182 7.82 -11.59 -16.18
C ASP A 182 6.35 -11.26 -16.47
N ARG A 183 5.51 -11.27 -15.42
CA ARG A 183 4.06 -11.13 -15.58
C ARG A 183 3.40 -10.81 -14.25
N ILE A 184 2.26 -10.11 -14.29
CA ILE A 184 1.32 -9.97 -13.19
C ILE A 184 -0.07 -10.44 -13.61
N GLU A 185 -0.87 -10.89 -12.64
CA GLU A 185 -2.29 -11.22 -12.83
C GLU A 185 -3.09 -10.55 -11.71
N GLY A 186 -3.84 -9.50 -12.05
CA GLY A 186 -4.61 -8.69 -11.12
C GLY A 186 -4.48 -7.19 -11.38
N ASP A 187 -4.40 -6.39 -10.33
CA ASP A 187 -4.33 -4.93 -10.37
C ASP A 187 -2.88 -4.42 -10.32
N PRO A 188 -2.33 -3.86 -11.43
CA PRO A 188 -0.97 -3.34 -11.45
C PRO A 188 -0.74 -2.18 -10.46
N SER A 189 -1.74 -1.33 -10.24
CA SER A 189 -1.61 -0.20 -9.31
C SER A 189 -1.49 -0.68 -7.85
N SER A 190 -2.15 -1.77 -7.51
CA SER A 190 -2.03 -2.42 -6.20
C SER A 190 -0.62 -3.00 -5.96
N VAL A 191 0.04 -3.52 -7.01
CA VAL A 191 1.43 -4.02 -6.92
C VAL A 191 2.39 -2.89 -6.57
N ILE A 192 2.20 -1.72 -7.15
CA ILE A 192 2.98 -0.51 -6.84
C ILE A 192 2.68 -0.01 -5.41
N GLY A 193 1.48 -0.29 -4.87
CA GLY A 193 1.15 -0.05 -3.46
C GLY A 193 -0.14 0.69 -3.17
N LEU A 194 -0.96 1.02 -4.18
CA LEU A 194 -2.27 1.64 -4.02
C LEU A 194 -3.21 1.21 -5.15
N SER A 195 -4.26 0.45 -4.84
CA SER A 195 -5.25 0.03 -5.83
C SER A 195 -6.15 1.20 -6.25
N LEU A 196 -5.94 1.74 -7.44
CA LEU A 196 -6.84 2.76 -8.00
C LEU A 196 -8.27 2.24 -8.17
N PRO A 197 -8.51 0.98 -8.65
CA PRO A 197 -9.85 0.42 -8.71
C PRO A 197 -10.56 0.38 -7.35
N LEU A 198 -9.83 0.02 -6.27
CA LEU A 198 -10.41 -0.05 -4.92
C LEU A 198 -10.68 1.35 -4.36
N VAL A 199 -9.76 2.31 -4.59
CA VAL A 199 -9.99 3.73 -4.22
C VAL A 199 -11.24 4.26 -4.93
N ARG A 200 -11.40 4.00 -6.24
CA ARG A 200 -12.62 4.38 -6.97
C ARG A 200 -13.87 3.79 -6.35
N GLN A 201 -13.87 2.50 -5.99
CA GLN A 201 -15.01 1.84 -5.34
C GLN A 201 -15.34 2.49 -3.98
N ALA A 202 -14.33 2.87 -3.20
CA ALA A 202 -14.54 3.57 -1.93
C ALA A 202 -15.17 4.95 -2.16
N LEU A 203 -14.69 5.72 -3.14
CA LEU A 203 -15.27 7.02 -3.48
C LEU A 203 -16.75 6.86 -3.91
N GLU A 204 -17.05 5.90 -4.78
CA GLU A 204 -18.43 5.59 -5.19
C GLU A 204 -19.32 5.20 -3.99
N HIS A 205 -18.78 4.40 -3.05
CA HIS A 205 -19.48 4.03 -1.82
C HIS A 205 -19.86 5.26 -0.97
N PHE A 206 -19.02 6.28 -0.94
CA PHE A 206 -19.26 7.55 -0.26
C PHE A 206 -20.10 8.54 -1.09
N GLY A 207 -20.51 8.19 -2.30
CA GLY A 207 -21.25 9.08 -3.20
C GLY A 207 -20.38 10.15 -3.88
N LEU A 208 -19.05 9.96 -3.88
CA LEU A 208 -18.06 10.85 -4.49
C LEU A 208 -17.63 10.32 -5.86
N SER A 209 -17.15 11.23 -6.71
CA SER A 209 -16.59 10.88 -8.03
C SER A 209 -15.07 11.06 -8.04
N VAL A 210 -14.36 10.16 -8.72
CA VAL A 210 -12.91 10.30 -8.95
C VAL A 210 -12.57 11.64 -9.60
N SER A 211 -13.42 12.11 -10.52
CA SER A 211 -13.20 13.38 -11.24
C SER A 211 -13.25 14.63 -10.35
N ASP A 212 -13.81 14.54 -9.15
CA ASP A 212 -13.88 15.65 -8.19
C ASP A 212 -12.49 15.97 -7.62
N PHE A 213 -11.56 15.01 -7.69
CA PHE A 213 -10.20 15.09 -7.15
C PHE A 213 -9.13 15.33 -8.22
N TRP A 214 -9.48 15.33 -9.51
CA TRP A 214 -8.48 15.54 -10.55
C TRP A 214 -7.95 16.99 -10.55
N ASN A 215 -6.65 17.12 -10.72
CA ASN A 215 -6.01 18.42 -10.93
C ASN A 215 -6.58 19.07 -12.22
N ARG A 216 -7.12 20.27 -12.09
CA ARG A 216 -7.68 21.07 -13.20
C ARG A 216 -6.74 22.19 -13.57
#